data_403ddc8e9bca95e6590608c405f34872
#
_entry.id   403ddc8e9bca95e6590608c405f34872
#
_cell.length_a   1.000
_cell.length_b   1.000
_cell.length_c   1.000
_cell.angle_alpha   90.00
_cell.angle_beta   90.00
_cell.angle_gamma   90.00
#
_symmetry.space_group_name_H-M   'P 1'
#
loop_
_entity.id
_entity.type
_entity.pdbx_description
1 polymer ?
#
loop_
_entity_poly.entity_id
_entity_poly.type
_entity_poly.pdbx_seq_one_letter_code
_entity_poly.pdbx_strand_id
1 'polypeptide(L)'
;MMQKRHRHQSHPEIVKRLKRSEGHLRSIVEMIEGGRSCLDIAQQLHAVEKAVGQAKKALIQDHLDNCLEEAVGTLARRQRRPIDEFKEITKYL
;
A
#
# COMPACT_ATOMS: atom_id res chain seq x y z
N MET A 1 10.67 23.29 -0.43
CA MET A 1 10.21 23.00 -0.17
C MET A 1 9.85 22.58 0.26
N MET A 2 9.79 22.31 0.46
CA MET A 2 9.30 21.76 0.79
C MET A 2 8.67 21.52 1.30
N GLN A 3 8.42 21.23 1.43
CA GLN A 3 7.78 20.75 1.83
C GLN A 3 7.30 20.42 2.68
N LYS A 4 6.84 20.89 2.98
CA LYS A 4 6.21 20.51 3.73
C LYS A 4 5.35 19.64 3.55
N ARG A 5 5.54 18.99 3.40
CA ARG A 5 4.73 18.00 3.16
C ARG A 5 4.77 16.95 4.12
N HIS A 6 3.75 16.12 4.15
CA HIS A 6 3.73 15.02 5.09
C HIS A 6 4.81 14.02 4.79
N ARG A 7 5.53 13.66 5.83
CA ARG A 7 6.51 12.68 5.74
C ARG A 7 5.95 11.44 6.36
N HIS A 8 5.49 10.49 5.58
CA HIS A 8 4.90 9.25 6.07
C HIS A 8 5.98 8.22 6.30
N GLN A 9 6.05 7.68 7.49
CA GLN A 9 7.09 6.76 7.86
C GLN A 9 7.07 5.49 7.04
N SER A 10 5.89 5.09 6.54
CA SER A 10 5.78 3.87 5.77
C SER A 10 6.20 4.03 4.32
N HIS A 11 6.35 5.27 3.82
CA HIS A 11 6.66 5.49 2.41
C HIS A 11 7.95 4.81 1.95
N PRO A 12 9.06 4.90 2.69
CA PRO A 12 10.27 4.20 2.24
C PRO A 12 10.07 2.70 2.13
N GLU A 13 9.29 2.12 3.04
CA GLU A 13 9.02 0.69 3.00
C GLU A 13 8.12 0.33 1.82
N ILE A 14 7.16 1.20 1.53
CA ILE A 14 6.26 1.00 0.39
C ILE A 14 7.06 1.05 -0.90
N VAL A 15 7.97 2.02 -1.03
CA VAL A 15 8.82 2.13 -2.20
C VAL A 15 9.64 0.85 -2.39
N LYS A 16 10.18 0.33 -1.30
CA LYS A 16 10.96 -0.88 -1.35
C LYS A 16 10.13 -2.06 -1.86
N ARG A 17 8.91 -2.17 -1.36
CA ARG A 17 7.99 -3.22 -1.80
C ARG A 17 7.67 -3.09 -3.27
N LEU A 18 7.41 -1.87 -3.73
CA LEU A 18 7.06 -1.66 -5.12
C LEU A 18 8.24 -1.92 -6.04
N LYS A 19 9.44 -1.60 -5.61
CA LYS A 19 10.62 -1.91 -6.40
C LYS A 19 10.83 -3.41 -6.53
N ARG A 20 10.51 -4.14 -5.46
CA ARG A 20 10.57 -5.60 -5.52
C ARG A 20 9.56 -6.14 -6.53
N SER A 21 8.34 -5.57 -6.52
CA SER A 21 7.31 -5.98 -7.48
C SER A 21 7.69 -5.61 -8.90
N GLU A 22 8.38 -4.50 -9.07
CA GLU A 22 8.87 -4.08 -10.37
C GLU A 22 9.83 -5.13 -10.94
N GLY A 23 10.77 -5.59 -10.13
CA GLY A 23 11.68 -6.65 -10.54
C GLY A 23 10.95 -7.95 -10.82
N HIS A 24 9.95 -8.26 -10.02
CA HIS A 24 9.15 -9.47 -10.21
C HIS A 24 8.38 -9.41 -11.53
N LEU A 25 7.82 -8.23 -11.84
CA LEU A 25 7.14 -8.05 -13.12
C LEU A 25 8.08 -8.26 -14.30
N ARG A 26 9.30 -7.76 -14.17
CA ARG A 26 10.30 -7.96 -15.21
C ARG A 26 10.57 -9.44 -15.44
N SER A 27 10.68 -10.19 -14.35
CA SER A 27 10.85 -11.64 -14.45
C SER A 27 9.69 -12.32 -15.16
N ILE A 28 8.47 -11.84 -14.90
CA ILE A 28 7.29 -12.40 -15.54
C ILE A 28 7.31 -12.16 -17.05
N VAL A 29 7.72 -10.95 -17.45
CA VAL A 29 7.87 -10.65 -18.87
C VAL A 29 8.84 -11.67 -19.51
N GLU A 30 9.94 -11.93 -18.82
CA GLU A 30 10.91 -12.89 -19.33
C GLU A 30 10.34 -14.30 -19.40
N MET A 31 9.51 -14.66 -18.43
CA MET A 31 8.84 -15.97 -18.46
C MET A 31 7.96 -16.12 -19.69
N ILE A 32 7.21 -15.08 -20.01
CA ILE A 32 6.33 -15.10 -21.17
C ILE A 32 7.14 -15.22 -22.45
N GLU A 33 8.19 -14.41 -22.55
CA GLU A 33 9.05 -14.42 -23.73
C GLU A 33 9.77 -15.74 -23.87
N GLY A 34 10.08 -16.39 -22.75
CA GLY A 34 10.76 -17.67 -22.75
C GLY A 34 9.86 -18.87 -22.93
N GLY A 35 8.56 -18.66 -23.08
CA GLY A 35 7.64 -19.76 -23.35
C GLY A 35 7.26 -20.58 -22.14
N ARG A 36 7.34 -20.02 -20.92
CA ARG A 36 6.90 -20.74 -19.73
C ARG A 36 5.39 -21.00 -19.79
N SER A 37 4.94 -21.97 -19.02
CA SER A 37 3.54 -22.36 -19.08
C SER A 37 2.64 -21.25 -18.57
N CYS A 38 1.41 -21.20 -19.10
CA CYS A 38 0.45 -20.20 -18.65
C CYS A 38 0.11 -20.35 -17.18
N LEU A 39 0.13 -21.57 -16.67
CA LEU A 39 -0.13 -21.78 -15.26
C LEU A 39 0.95 -21.12 -14.40
N ASP A 40 2.22 -21.34 -14.76
CA ASP A 40 3.31 -20.71 -14.02
C ASP A 40 3.20 -19.20 -14.04
N ILE A 41 2.91 -18.66 -15.23
CA ILE A 41 2.80 -17.20 -15.39
C ILE A 41 1.64 -16.65 -14.57
N ALA A 42 0.51 -17.34 -14.59
CA ALA A 42 -0.67 -16.88 -13.83
C ALA A 42 -0.38 -16.87 -12.34
N GLN A 43 0.34 -17.88 -11.84
CA GLN A 43 0.68 -17.92 -10.43
C GLN A 43 1.60 -16.78 -10.04
N GLN A 44 2.54 -16.45 -10.90
CA GLN A 44 3.44 -15.34 -10.63
C GLN A 44 2.71 -14.01 -10.69
N LEU A 45 1.80 -13.84 -11.64
CA LEU A 45 1.00 -12.61 -11.71
C LEU A 45 0.14 -12.46 -10.47
N HIS A 46 -0.43 -13.56 -9.98
CA HIS A 46 -1.22 -13.51 -8.77
C HIS A 46 -0.38 -13.02 -7.59
N ALA A 47 0.85 -13.49 -7.50
CA ALA A 47 1.75 -13.08 -6.41
C ALA A 47 2.06 -11.59 -6.49
N VAL A 48 2.29 -11.06 -7.69
CA VAL A 48 2.55 -9.64 -7.86
C VAL A 48 1.32 -8.83 -7.51
N GLU A 49 0.16 -9.29 -7.95
CA GLU A 49 -1.09 -8.61 -7.66
C GLU A 49 -1.30 -8.48 -6.15
N LYS A 50 -1.05 -9.56 -5.41
CA LYS A 50 -1.17 -9.53 -3.96
C LYS A 50 -0.16 -8.55 -3.33
N ALA A 51 1.07 -8.57 -3.83
CA ALA A 51 2.11 -7.70 -3.27
C ALA A 51 1.78 -6.23 -3.50
N VAL A 52 1.29 -5.89 -4.70
CA VAL A 52 0.91 -4.51 -4.99
C VAL A 52 -0.31 -4.11 -4.16
N GLY A 53 -1.25 -5.03 -4.00
CA GLY A 53 -2.41 -4.77 -3.15
C GLY A 53 -2.03 -4.48 -1.72
N GLN A 54 -1.04 -5.20 -1.18
CA GLN A 54 -0.57 -4.93 0.17
C GLN A 54 0.10 -3.57 0.29
N ALA A 55 0.86 -3.18 -0.75
CA ALA A 55 1.49 -1.86 -0.75
C ALA A 55 0.43 -0.76 -0.78
N LYS A 56 -0.62 -0.94 -1.57
CA LYS A 56 -1.72 0.01 -1.63
C LYS A 56 -2.39 0.14 -0.27
N LYS A 57 -2.64 -0.98 0.36
CA LYS A 57 -3.27 -1.01 1.67
C LYS A 57 -2.44 -0.26 2.71
N ALA A 58 -1.13 -0.51 2.68
CA ALA A 58 -0.23 0.17 3.61
C ALA A 58 -0.23 1.67 3.38
N LEU A 59 -0.28 2.09 2.12
CA LEU A 59 -0.31 3.52 1.80
C LEU A 59 -1.58 4.17 2.32
N ILE A 60 -2.72 3.53 2.09
CA ILE A 60 -4.00 4.08 2.52
C ILE A 60 -4.05 4.15 4.03
N GLN A 61 -3.61 3.11 4.70
CA GLN A 61 -3.63 3.06 6.15
C GLN A 61 -2.73 4.15 6.75
N ASP A 62 -1.56 4.34 6.14
CA ASP A 62 -0.65 5.37 6.60
C ASP A 62 -1.27 6.75 6.44
N HIS A 63 -1.97 6.98 5.33
CA HIS A 63 -2.62 8.26 5.11
C HIS A 63 -3.70 8.52 6.16
N LEU A 64 -4.51 7.49 6.46
CA LEU A 64 -5.54 7.63 7.46
C LEU A 64 -4.97 7.87 8.84
N ASP A 65 -3.91 7.13 9.18
CA ASP A 65 -3.34 7.23 10.52
C ASP A 65 -2.65 8.56 10.77
N ASN A 66 -2.04 9.14 9.75
CA ASN A 66 -1.23 10.32 9.95
C ASN A 66 -1.90 11.59 9.43
N CYS A 67 -2.44 11.55 8.22
CA CYS A 67 -2.99 12.76 7.63
C CYS A 67 -4.36 13.08 8.19
N LEU A 68 -5.18 12.06 8.41
CA LEU A 68 -6.50 12.29 9.00
C LEU A 68 -6.37 12.77 10.44
N GLU A 69 -5.41 12.22 11.18
CA GLU A 69 -5.14 12.67 12.53
C GLU A 69 -4.81 14.15 12.56
N GLU A 70 -3.97 14.58 11.64
CA GLU A 70 -3.63 16.00 11.58
C GLU A 70 -4.84 16.85 11.25
N ALA A 71 -5.67 16.35 10.36
CA ALA A 71 -6.84 17.10 9.92
C ALA A 71 -7.84 17.30 11.03
N VAL A 72 -8.04 16.27 11.88
CA VAL A 72 -9.03 16.37 12.95
C VAL A 72 -8.46 17.04 14.20
N GLY A 73 -7.13 17.00 14.34
CA GLY A 73 -6.47 17.74 15.40
C GLY A 73 -6.95 17.42 16.79
N THR A 74 -7.51 18.42 17.46
CA THR A 74 -7.83 18.34 18.87
C THR A 74 -9.31 18.11 19.16
N LEU A 75 -9.99 17.35 18.30
CA LEU A 75 -11.40 17.04 18.54
C LEU A 75 -11.57 16.38 19.91
N ALA A 76 -12.72 16.64 20.54
CA ALA A 76 -13.05 16.01 21.79
C ALA A 76 -13.10 14.49 21.61
N ARG A 77 -12.85 13.78 22.71
CA ARG A 77 -12.75 12.31 22.66
C ARG A 77 -13.95 11.67 21.99
N ARG A 78 -15.15 12.08 22.35
CA ARG A 78 -16.31 11.41 21.79
C ARG A 78 -16.54 11.78 20.33
N GLN A 79 -15.99 12.91 19.90
CA GLN A 79 -16.06 13.28 18.50
C GLN A 79 -15.06 12.49 17.66
N ARG A 80 -13.99 12.05 18.31
CA ARG A 80 -12.97 11.25 17.62
C ARG A 80 -13.36 9.81 17.46
N ARG A 81 -14.28 9.32 18.28
CA ARG A 81 -14.60 7.91 18.29
C ARG A 81 -15.06 7.37 16.94
N PRO A 82 -15.98 8.04 16.23
CA PRO A 82 -16.36 7.55 14.91
C PRO A 82 -15.20 7.55 13.92
N ILE A 83 -14.29 8.50 14.07
CA ILE A 83 -13.12 8.57 13.21
C ILE A 83 -12.20 7.39 13.47
N ASP A 84 -11.99 7.07 14.74
CA ASP A 84 -11.14 5.95 15.10
C ASP A 84 -11.75 4.64 14.61
N GLU A 85 -13.06 4.49 14.73
CA GLU A 85 -13.73 3.30 14.22
C GLU A 85 -13.60 3.19 12.71
N PHE A 86 -13.74 4.31 12.01
CA PHE A 86 -13.60 4.32 10.58
C PHE A 86 -12.20 3.85 10.17
N LYS A 87 -11.18 4.33 10.87
CA LYS A 87 -9.82 3.90 10.60
C LYS A 87 -9.65 2.40 10.81
N GLU A 88 -10.26 1.87 11.87
CA GLU A 88 -10.18 0.45 12.12
C GLU A 88 -10.85 -0.37 11.03
N ILE A 89 -12.01 0.09 10.58
CA ILE A 89 -12.74 -0.64 9.55
C ILE A 89 -11.97 -0.69 8.25
N THR A 90 -11.25 0.37 7.91
CA THR A 90 -10.51 0.41 6.65
C THR A 90 -9.39 -0.62 6.58
N LYS A 91 -9.00 -1.18 7.72
CA LYS A 91 -7.98 -2.22 7.71
C LYS A 91 -8.48 -3.49 7.03
N TYR A 92 -9.77 -3.60 6.83
CA TYR A 92 -10.36 -4.78 6.21
C TYR A 92 -10.70 -4.57 4.74
N LEU A 93 -10.24 -3.47 4.17
CA LEU A 93 -10.47 -3.22 2.75
C LEU A 93 -9.81 -4.22 1.81
#